data_2569ca8b47ef6a85dbe7d7386e012f6e
#
_entry.id   2569ca8b47ef6a85dbe7d7386e012f6e
#
_cell.length_a   1.000
_cell.length_b   1.000
_cell.length_c   1.000
_cell.angle_alpha   90.00
_cell.angle_beta   90.00
_cell.angle_gamma   90.00
#
_symmetry.space_group_name_H-M   'P 1'
#
loop_
_entity.id
_entity.type
_entity.pdbx_description
1 polymer ?
#
loop_
_entity_poly.entity_id
_entity_poly.type
_entity_poly.pdbx_seq_one_letter_code
_entity_poly.pdbx_strand_id
1 'polypeptide(L)'
;MNIDTLEVAQQEGRAPWTEIEIDTRDFVVYNDIYPVTEGHTLIVPKQATQEDILKCMKFAVAMGQQNVEASSNNVTGYNVGINMGESAGQTCMYPHIHLIFRRDGDME
;
A
#
# COMPACT_ATOMS: atom_id res chain seq x y z
N MET A 1 -12.30 21.17 -11.04
CA MET A 1 -12.38 19.88 -10.33
C MET A 1 -11.22 19.76 -9.34
N ASN A 2 -11.51 19.46 -8.10
CA ASN A 2 -10.49 19.34 -7.07
C ASN A 2 -9.97 17.92 -6.99
N ILE A 3 -8.64 17.79 -7.01
CA ILE A 3 -7.99 16.50 -6.81
C ILE A 3 -7.92 16.25 -5.30
N ASP A 4 -8.38 15.07 -4.86
CA ASP A 4 -8.23 14.65 -3.48
C ASP A 4 -6.76 14.39 -3.17
N THR A 5 -6.33 14.70 -1.95
CA THR A 5 -4.94 14.56 -1.52
C THR A 5 -4.86 13.80 -0.20
N LEU A 6 -3.70 13.18 0.02
CA LEU A 6 -3.41 12.51 1.28
C LEU A 6 -3.53 13.48 2.46
N GLU A 7 -3.04 14.70 2.31
CA GLU A 7 -3.10 15.72 3.35
C GLU A 7 -4.54 16.01 3.79
N VAL A 8 -5.45 16.22 2.82
CA VAL A 8 -6.86 16.46 3.12
C VAL A 8 -7.50 15.21 3.74
N ALA A 9 -7.19 14.03 3.22
CA ALA A 9 -7.71 12.79 3.76
C ALA A 9 -7.28 12.57 5.21
N GLN A 10 -6.04 12.92 5.55
CA GLN A 10 -5.55 12.85 6.93
C GLN A 10 -6.30 13.82 7.84
N GLN A 11 -6.53 15.04 7.38
CA GLN A 11 -7.29 16.04 8.13
C GLN A 11 -8.73 15.58 8.39
N GLU A 12 -9.31 14.85 7.47
CA GLU A 12 -10.69 14.35 7.54
C GLU A 12 -10.80 12.97 8.20
N GLY A 13 -9.69 12.37 8.60
CA GLY A 13 -9.70 11.05 9.24
C GLY A 13 -9.87 9.87 8.29
N ARG A 14 -9.77 10.09 6.97
CA ARG A 14 -9.91 9.02 5.98
C ARG A 14 -8.61 8.27 5.69
N ALA A 15 -7.49 8.80 6.16
CA ALA A 15 -6.16 8.22 5.95
C ALA A 15 -5.44 8.13 7.31
N PRO A 16 -5.79 7.12 8.12
CA PRO A 16 -5.34 7.06 9.53
C PRO A 16 -3.93 6.48 9.72
N TRP A 17 -3.21 6.23 8.63
CA TRP A 17 -1.88 5.61 8.68
C TRP A 17 -0.86 6.57 9.30
N THR A 18 0.02 6.04 10.15
CA THR A 18 1.00 6.83 10.90
C THR A 18 2.42 6.27 10.87
N GLU A 19 2.56 4.96 10.60
CA GLU A 19 3.87 4.30 10.64
C GLU A 19 4.58 4.45 9.29
N ILE A 20 5.22 5.61 9.09
CA ILE A 20 5.92 5.93 7.84
C ILE A 20 7.22 5.14 7.74
N GLU A 21 7.41 4.44 6.63
CA GLU A 21 8.66 3.77 6.29
C GLU A 21 9.47 4.60 5.30
N ILE A 22 8.81 5.11 4.25
CA ILE A 22 9.45 5.91 3.20
C ILE A 22 8.51 7.04 2.82
N ASP A 23 9.05 8.25 2.69
CA ASP A 23 8.29 9.41 2.21
C ASP A 23 8.95 9.90 0.93
N THR A 24 8.24 9.81 -0.20
CA THR A 24 8.72 10.26 -1.50
C THR A 24 7.92 11.48 -1.97
N ARG A 25 8.33 12.05 -3.10
CA ARG A 25 7.62 13.19 -3.69
C ARG A 25 6.16 12.86 -4.05
N ASP A 26 5.92 11.64 -4.56
CA ASP A 26 4.62 11.28 -5.14
C ASP A 26 3.78 10.36 -4.25
N PHE A 27 4.39 9.68 -3.30
CA PHE A 27 3.68 8.75 -2.41
C PHE A 27 4.41 8.56 -1.08
N VAL A 28 3.69 8.00 -0.11
CA VAL A 28 4.25 7.62 1.19
C VAL A 28 4.05 6.13 1.36
N VAL A 29 5.08 5.46 1.87
CA VAL A 29 5.04 4.04 2.20
C VAL A 29 4.85 3.90 3.70
N TYR A 30 3.80 3.21 4.11
CA TYR A 30 3.48 2.96 5.52
C TYR A 30 3.58 1.48 5.83
N ASN A 31 3.90 1.16 7.08
CA ASN A 31 3.71 -0.17 7.62
C ASN A 31 2.28 -0.28 8.13
N ASP A 32 1.59 -1.37 7.79
CA ASP A 32 0.24 -1.63 8.29
C ASP A 32 0.35 -2.08 9.75
N ILE A 33 -0.38 -1.40 10.65
CA ILE A 33 -0.38 -1.75 12.08
C ILE A 33 -1.29 -2.95 12.39
N TYR A 34 -2.13 -3.35 11.43
CA TYR A 34 -2.95 -4.56 11.51
C TYR A 34 -2.61 -5.48 10.33
N PRO A 35 -1.38 -6.02 10.29
CA PRO A 35 -0.90 -6.70 9.08
C PRO A 35 -1.59 -8.04 8.86
N VAL A 36 -1.83 -8.36 7.58
CA VAL A 36 -2.26 -9.69 7.15
C VAL A 36 -1.10 -10.67 7.35
N THR A 37 0.11 -10.24 6.97
CA THR A 37 1.35 -10.99 7.21
C THR A 37 2.41 -10.03 7.71
N GLU A 38 3.50 -10.58 8.25
CA GLU A 38 4.64 -9.77 8.67
C GLU A 38 5.18 -8.95 7.50
N GLY A 39 5.34 -7.65 7.72
CA GLY A 39 5.85 -6.73 6.72
C GLY A 39 4.79 -6.15 5.78
N HIS A 40 3.50 -6.37 6.07
CA HIS A 40 2.41 -5.80 5.27
C HIS A 40 2.61 -4.30 5.10
N THR A 41 2.70 -3.85 3.86
CA THR A 41 3.08 -2.48 3.49
C THR A 41 1.94 -1.83 2.72
N LEU A 42 1.76 -0.53 2.94
CA LEU A 42 0.78 0.28 2.21
C LEU A 42 1.54 1.36 1.44
N ILE A 43 1.25 1.48 0.15
CA ILE A 43 1.81 2.56 -0.67
C ILE A 43 0.65 3.51 -1.00
N VAL A 44 0.76 4.76 -0.56
CA VAL A 44 -0.34 5.72 -0.57
C VAL A 44 0.05 6.93 -1.40
N PRO A 45 -0.69 7.22 -2.48
CA PRO A 45 -0.36 8.38 -3.32
C PRO A 45 -0.65 9.69 -2.59
N LYS A 46 0.20 10.70 -2.79
CA LYS A 46 -0.04 12.03 -2.22
C LYS A 46 -1.20 12.75 -2.91
N GLN A 47 -1.45 12.44 -4.17
CA GLN A 47 -2.63 12.89 -4.92
C GLN A 47 -3.39 11.67 -5.42
N ALA A 48 -4.71 11.70 -5.27
CA ALA A 48 -5.57 10.58 -5.65
C ALA A 48 -5.88 10.59 -7.15
N THR A 49 -4.84 10.66 -7.96
CA THR A 49 -4.95 10.60 -9.42
C THR A 49 -4.64 9.19 -9.91
N GLN A 50 -5.19 8.84 -11.07
CA GLN A 50 -4.88 7.55 -11.69
C GLN A 50 -3.39 7.39 -11.94
N GLU A 51 -2.72 8.46 -12.39
CA GLU A 51 -1.27 8.46 -12.63
C GLU A 51 -0.50 8.09 -11.37
N ASP A 52 -0.80 8.73 -10.25
CA ASP A 52 -0.08 8.50 -9.00
C ASP A 52 -0.42 7.15 -8.36
N ILE A 53 -1.67 6.70 -8.52
CA ILE A 53 -2.06 5.35 -8.09
C ILE A 53 -1.24 4.30 -8.85
N LEU A 54 -1.06 4.47 -10.16
CA LEU A 54 -0.26 3.54 -10.97
C LEU A 54 1.22 3.57 -10.59
N LYS A 55 1.76 4.73 -10.21
CA LYS A 55 3.12 4.83 -9.66
C LYS A 55 3.26 4.02 -8.38
N CYS A 56 2.26 4.05 -7.51
CA CYS A 56 2.25 3.26 -6.29
C CYS A 56 2.23 1.77 -6.58
N MET A 57 1.42 1.33 -7.55
CA MET A 57 1.35 -0.06 -7.95
C MET A 57 2.67 -0.55 -8.54
N LYS A 58 3.30 0.27 -9.37
CA LYS A 58 4.61 -0.04 -9.95
C LYS A 58 5.67 -0.20 -8.86
N PHE A 59 5.68 0.71 -7.89
CA PHE A 59 6.60 0.62 -6.75
C PHE A 59 6.36 -0.65 -5.93
N ALA A 60 5.10 -0.99 -5.68
CA ALA A 60 4.74 -2.18 -4.91
C ALA A 60 5.25 -3.47 -5.59
N VAL A 61 5.08 -3.56 -6.91
CA VAL A 61 5.57 -4.71 -7.68
C VAL A 61 7.10 -4.79 -7.60
N ALA A 62 7.80 -3.68 -7.77
CA ALA A 62 9.25 -3.65 -7.69
C ALA A 62 9.76 -4.06 -6.31
N MET A 63 9.12 -3.56 -5.26
CA MET A 63 9.49 -3.90 -3.88
C MET A 63 9.21 -5.37 -3.55
N GLY A 64 8.06 -5.88 -3.99
CA GLY A 64 7.72 -7.29 -3.83
C GLY A 64 8.72 -8.19 -4.53
N GLN A 65 9.03 -7.88 -5.77
CA GLN A 65 9.98 -8.64 -6.57
C GLN A 65 11.38 -8.66 -5.94
N GLN A 66 11.83 -7.51 -5.46
CA GLN A 66 13.14 -7.39 -4.80
C GLN A 66 13.21 -8.25 -3.53
N ASN A 67 12.13 -8.28 -2.74
CA ASN A 67 12.10 -9.08 -1.52
C ASN A 67 12.12 -10.58 -1.83
N VAL A 68 11.44 -11.02 -2.89
CA VAL A 68 11.47 -12.41 -3.32
C VAL A 68 12.87 -12.80 -3.78
N GLU A 69 13.50 -11.97 -4.63
CA GLU A 69 14.86 -12.25 -5.16
C GLU A 69 15.91 -12.30 -4.05
N ALA A 70 15.76 -11.42 -3.04
CA ALA A 70 16.68 -11.38 -1.91
C ALA A 70 16.36 -12.41 -0.83
N SER A 71 15.25 -13.15 -0.95
CA SER A 71 14.72 -14.06 0.07
C SER A 71 14.59 -13.39 1.44
N SER A 72 14.25 -12.11 1.46
CA SER A 72 14.13 -11.33 2.70
C SER A 72 13.02 -11.91 3.57
N ASN A 73 13.34 -12.23 4.84
CA ASN A 73 12.41 -12.80 5.81
C ASN A 73 11.63 -14.01 5.26
N ASN A 74 12.29 -14.82 4.42
CA ASN A 74 11.70 -16.02 3.81
C ASN A 74 10.54 -15.74 2.88
N VAL A 75 10.43 -14.53 2.34
CA VAL A 75 9.38 -14.16 1.38
C VAL A 75 9.60 -14.93 0.07
N THR A 76 8.57 -15.65 -0.38
CA THR A 76 8.59 -16.43 -1.61
C THR A 76 7.61 -15.92 -2.66
N GLY A 77 6.72 -15.01 -2.27
CA GLY A 77 5.74 -14.41 -3.16
C GLY A 77 5.16 -13.15 -2.54
N TYR A 78 4.25 -12.51 -3.27
CA TYR A 78 3.58 -11.31 -2.75
C TYR A 78 2.27 -11.07 -3.48
N ASN A 79 1.36 -10.38 -2.81
CA ASN A 79 0.13 -9.89 -3.42
C ASN A 79 0.20 -8.38 -3.48
N VAL A 80 -0.23 -7.81 -4.60
CA VAL A 80 -0.41 -6.37 -4.77
C VAL A 80 -1.85 -6.11 -5.14
N GLY A 81 -2.50 -5.20 -4.46
CA GLY A 81 -3.87 -4.90 -4.77
C GLY A 81 -4.35 -3.57 -4.23
N ILE A 82 -5.48 -3.12 -4.77
CA ILE A 82 -6.17 -1.92 -4.34
C ILE A 82 -7.66 -2.24 -4.23
N ASN A 83 -8.28 -1.78 -3.15
CA ASN A 83 -9.72 -1.90 -2.97
C ASN A 83 -10.33 -0.53 -3.22
N MET A 84 -11.18 -0.43 -4.23
CA MET A 84 -11.84 0.81 -4.60
C MET A 84 -13.35 0.65 -4.43
N GLY A 85 -13.88 1.37 -3.45
CA GLY A 85 -15.28 1.32 -3.10
C GLY A 85 -15.57 0.37 -1.95
N GLU A 86 -16.61 0.67 -1.19
CA GLU A 86 -17.03 -0.10 -0.02
C GLU A 86 -17.36 -1.55 -0.39
N SER A 87 -18.05 -1.76 -1.50
CA SER A 87 -18.42 -3.09 -1.97
C SER A 87 -17.22 -3.95 -2.38
N ALA A 88 -16.06 -3.32 -2.62
CA ALA A 88 -14.81 -4.01 -2.93
C ALA A 88 -13.92 -4.17 -1.70
N GLY A 89 -14.45 -3.86 -0.51
CA GLY A 89 -13.72 -4.02 0.74
C GLY A 89 -12.87 -2.84 1.19
N GLN A 90 -13.06 -1.66 0.54
CA GLN A 90 -12.35 -0.48 0.99
C GLN A 90 -12.91 0.00 2.33
N THR A 91 -12.06 0.12 3.34
CA THR A 91 -12.45 0.57 4.68
C THR A 91 -11.96 2.00 4.98
N CYS A 92 -10.77 2.35 4.50
CA CYS A 92 -10.25 3.71 4.61
C CYS A 92 -10.49 4.40 3.26
N MET A 93 -11.28 5.47 3.25
CA MET A 93 -11.79 6.08 2.03
C MET A 93 -10.80 7.06 1.41
N TYR A 94 -9.58 6.60 1.24
CA TYR A 94 -8.54 7.22 0.43
C TYR A 94 -7.77 6.10 -0.27
N PRO A 95 -7.42 6.23 -1.56
CA PRO A 95 -6.77 5.13 -2.28
C PRO A 95 -5.44 4.73 -1.65
N HIS A 96 -5.24 3.44 -1.49
CA HIS A 96 -4.00 2.87 -0.97
C HIS A 96 -3.77 1.50 -1.57
N ILE A 97 -2.51 1.21 -1.86
CA ILE A 97 -2.11 -0.05 -2.47
C ILE A 97 -1.53 -0.95 -1.39
N HIS A 98 -2.06 -2.17 -1.29
CA HIS A 98 -1.54 -3.19 -0.39
C HIS A 98 -0.41 -3.94 -1.06
N LEU A 99 0.69 -4.11 -0.34
CA LEU A 99 1.75 -5.04 -0.67
C LEU A 99 1.83 -6.03 0.49
N ILE A 100 1.46 -7.27 0.22
CA ILE A 100 1.39 -8.31 1.23
C ILE A 100 2.40 -9.39 0.88
N PHE A 101 3.42 -9.53 1.71
CA PHE A 101 4.46 -10.54 1.51
C PHE A 101 3.93 -11.91 1.90
N ARG A 102 4.21 -12.91 1.07
CA ARG A 102 3.77 -14.29 1.30
C ARG A 102 4.96 -15.21 1.46
N ARG A 103 4.76 -16.24 2.27
CA ARG A 103 5.74 -17.30 2.53
C ARG A 103 5.09 -18.63 2.19
N ASP A 104 5.90 -19.66 2.00
CA ASP A 104 5.38 -20.99 1.70
C ASP A 104 4.40 -21.43 2.81
N GLY A 105 3.24 -21.95 2.40
CA GLY A 105 2.19 -22.36 3.31
C GLY A 105 1.23 -21.27 3.77
N ASP A 106 1.48 -20.03 3.39
CA ASP A 106 0.75 -18.84 3.87
C ASP A 106 -0.75 -18.84 3.48
N MET A 107 -1.05 -19.42 2.32
CA MET A 107 -2.40 -19.42 1.74
C MET A 107 -3.14 -20.73 1.95
N GLU A 108 -2.57 -21.65 2.71
CA GLU A 108 -3.16 -22.96 2.95
C GLU A 108 -4.22 -22.95 4.04
#